data_c46fc4c34db69e2e7b11e43bb73f7bad
#
_entry.id   c46fc4c34db69e2e7b11e43bb73f7bad
#
_cell.length_a   1.000
_cell.length_b   1.000
_cell.length_c   1.000
_cell.angle_alpha   90.00
_cell.angle_beta   90.00
_cell.angle_gamma   90.00
#
_symmetry.space_group_name_H-M   'P 1'
#
loop_
_entity.id
_entity.type
_entity.pdbx_description
1 polymer ?
#
loop_
_entity_poly.entity_id
_entity_poly.type
_entity_poly.pdbx_seq_one_letter_code
_entity_poly.pdbx_strand_id
1 'polypeptide(L)'
;MKRIVQALTFALLGLFAGAVMAAEPYQAADFTALLKELPKAKVSLMDGVKRLSKSPETAISGKFELEGGKLSLSVYTVGKGLGVDAEHNVLKEYAGGPEQAVWTPEAEVFSDVEHVARSASQLTMLAMSSRSLMDFIQQAGKDQKGTVFSANPKSVDRKQFVEVLVADGGKVTVLRYDVLTGKLIDKAAL
;
A
#
# COMPACT_ATOMS: atom_id res chain seq x y z
N MET A 1 70.45 -13.03 11.49
CA MET A 1 69.42 -12.42 12.31
C MET A 1 68.61 -11.46 11.43
N LYS A 2 67.45 -11.89 10.91
CA LYS A 2 66.54 -11.03 10.13
C LYS A 2 65.19 -11.03 10.84
N ARG A 3 64.79 -9.83 11.32
CA ARG A 3 63.51 -9.62 11.96
C ARG A 3 62.41 -9.50 10.89
N ILE A 4 61.39 -10.34 11.02
CA ILE A 4 60.19 -10.33 10.20
C ILE A 4 59.20 -9.34 10.91
N VAL A 5 58.86 -8.29 10.18
CA VAL A 5 57.83 -7.33 10.59
C VAL A 5 56.49 -7.90 10.10
N GLN A 6 55.60 -8.26 11.05
CA GLN A 6 54.22 -8.60 10.75
C GLN A 6 53.41 -7.36 10.50
N ALA A 7 52.88 -7.22 9.31
CA ALA A 7 51.93 -6.17 8.97
C ALA A 7 50.54 -6.59 9.48
N LEU A 8 49.97 -5.77 10.38
CA LEU A 8 48.58 -5.88 10.85
C LEU A 8 47.67 -5.34 9.75
N THR A 9 46.89 -6.23 9.18
CA THR A 9 45.84 -5.85 8.24
C THR A 9 44.61 -5.47 9.02
N PHE A 10 44.27 -4.19 9.04
CA PHE A 10 43.01 -3.70 9.54
C PHE A 10 41.89 -4.06 8.57
N ALA A 11 40.98 -4.92 9.00
CA ALA A 11 39.73 -5.20 8.29
C ALA A 11 38.82 -3.99 8.49
N LEU A 12 38.57 -3.25 7.41
CA LEU A 12 37.53 -2.22 7.35
C LEU A 12 36.17 -2.94 7.41
N LEU A 13 35.49 -2.85 8.56
CA LEU A 13 34.06 -3.14 8.63
C LEU A 13 33.34 -2.04 7.84
N GLY A 14 32.91 -2.37 6.63
CA GLY A 14 32.00 -1.55 5.87
C GLY A 14 30.63 -1.49 6.57
N LEU A 15 30.30 -0.36 7.14
CA LEU A 15 28.93 -0.02 7.51
C LEU A 15 28.11 0.02 6.21
N PHE A 16 27.35 -1.04 5.96
CA PHE A 16 26.22 -0.96 5.05
C PHE A 16 25.16 -0.06 5.72
N ALA A 17 25.27 1.22 5.47
CA ALA A 17 24.15 2.13 5.62
C ALA A 17 23.11 1.71 4.58
N GLY A 18 22.13 0.89 4.97
CA GLY A 18 20.96 0.62 4.16
C GLY A 18 20.31 1.96 3.86
N ALA A 19 20.42 2.41 2.62
CA ALA A 19 19.65 3.54 2.14
C ALA A 19 18.19 3.14 2.28
N VAL A 20 17.52 3.68 3.30
CA VAL A 20 16.07 3.71 3.35
C VAL A 20 15.66 4.56 2.16
N MET A 21 15.23 3.92 1.09
CA MET A 21 14.66 4.60 -0.08
C MET A 21 13.40 5.31 0.43
N ALA A 22 13.53 6.59 0.72
CA ALA A 22 12.37 7.45 0.89
C ALA A 22 11.53 7.30 -0.37
N ALA A 23 10.25 6.92 -0.22
CA ALA A 23 9.37 6.84 -1.37
C ALA A 23 9.38 8.21 -2.04
N GLU A 24 9.78 8.26 -3.31
CA GLU A 24 9.75 9.48 -4.12
C GLU A 24 8.37 10.14 -3.98
N PRO A 25 8.32 11.46 -3.81
CA PRO A 25 7.05 12.15 -3.73
C PRO A 25 6.31 11.99 -5.05
N TYR A 26 5.02 11.65 -5.00
CA TYR A 26 4.19 11.56 -6.19
C TYR A 26 4.20 12.86 -6.99
N GLN A 27 4.27 12.75 -8.31
CA GLN A 27 4.05 13.85 -9.22
C GLN A 27 2.65 13.73 -9.84
N ALA A 28 1.97 14.84 -10.10
CA ALA A 28 0.65 14.82 -10.75
C ALA A 28 0.69 14.10 -12.12
N ALA A 29 1.82 14.17 -12.81
CA ALA A 29 2.04 13.50 -14.10
C ALA A 29 1.93 11.96 -13.98
N ASP A 30 2.29 11.36 -12.84
CA ASP A 30 2.27 9.92 -12.63
C ASP A 30 0.85 9.35 -12.73
N PHE A 31 -0.16 10.16 -12.47
CA PHE A 31 -1.56 9.75 -12.46
C PHE A 31 -2.33 10.12 -13.72
N THR A 32 -1.75 10.89 -14.64
CA THR A 32 -2.48 11.44 -15.80
C THR A 32 -3.18 10.37 -16.64
N ALA A 33 -2.51 9.27 -16.92
CA ALA A 33 -3.07 8.16 -17.68
C ALA A 33 -4.16 7.41 -16.87
N LEU A 34 -3.89 7.12 -15.59
CA LEU A 34 -4.85 6.46 -14.70
C LEU A 34 -6.14 7.27 -14.54
N LEU A 35 -6.04 8.58 -14.36
CA LEU A 35 -7.20 9.46 -14.17
C LEU A 35 -8.14 9.52 -15.39
N LYS A 36 -7.64 9.26 -16.60
CA LYS A 36 -8.48 9.14 -17.80
C LYS A 36 -9.28 7.84 -17.82
N GLU A 37 -8.72 6.77 -17.28
CA GLU A 37 -9.34 5.44 -17.27
C GLU A 37 -10.24 5.23 -16.05
N LEU A 38 -9.92 5.85 -14.92
CA LEU A 38 -10.60 5.68 -13.63
C LEU A 38 -12.13 5.84 -13.70
N PRO A 39 -12.72 6.78 -14.48
CA PRO A 39 -14.17 6.90 -14.62
C PRO A 39 -14.86 5.69 -15.28
N LYS A 40 -14.12 4.78 -15.91
CA LYS A 40 -14.67 3.55 -16.51
C LYS A 40 -14.95 2.48 -15.45
N ALA A 41 -14.38 2.62 -14.24
CA ALA A 41 -14.61 1.69 -13.15
C ALA A 41 -16.08 1.68 -12.73
N LYS A 42 -16.69 0.50 -12.70
CA LYS A 42 -18.03 0.24 -12.18
C LYS A 42 -17.99 -0.33 -10.75
N VAL A 43 -16.81 -0.75 -10.32
CA VAL A 43 -16.55 -1.22 -8.96
C VAL A 43 -15.62 -0.22 -8.30
N SER A 44 -15.99 0.29 -7.13
CA SER A 44 -15.16 1.20 -6.35
C SER A 44 -14.09 0.43 -5.58
N LEU A 45 -13.04 1.15 -5.11
CA LEU A 45 -12.05 0.59 -4.19
C LEU A 45 -12.71 0.02 -2.93
N MET A 46 -13.70 0.74 -2.39
CA MET A 46 -14.46 0.29 -1.22
C MET A 46 -15.18 -1.04 -1.49
N ASP A 47 -15.80 -1.21 -2.66
CA ASP A 47 -16.50 -2.45 -3.01
C ASP A 47 -15.52 -3.64 -3.14
N GLY A 48 -14.37 -3.42 -3.75
CA GLY A 48 -13.30 -4.42 -3.85
C GLY A 48 -12.80 -4.85 -2.47
N VAL A 49 -12.45 -3.89 -1.62
CA VAL A 49 -12.00 -4.13 -0.24
C VAL A 49 -13.07 -4.85 0.58
N LYS A 50 -14.34 -4.40 0.51
CA LYS A 50 -15.46 -5.03 1.22
C LYS A 50 -15.73 -6.45 0.75
N ARG A 51 -15.59 -6.71 -0.56
CA ARG A 51 -15.80 -8.05 -1.12
C ARG A 51 -14.82 -9.08 -0.56
N LEU A 52 -13.56 -8.65 -0.34
CA LEU A 52 -12.47 -9.52 0.12
C LEU A 52 -12.25 -9.51 1.63
N SER A 53 -12.81 -8.53 2.36
CA SER A 53 -12.73 -8.49 3.82
C SER A 53 -13.82 -9.37 4.46
N LYS A 54 -13.76 -10.66 4.17
CA LYS A 54 -14.68 -11.66 4.76
C LYS A 54 -13.87 -12.57 5.68
N SER A 55 -14.17 -12.52 7.00
CA SER A 55 -13.44 -13.30 8.00
C SER A 55 -13.21 -14.75 7.58
N PRO A 56 -11.98 -15.29 7.73
CA PRO A 56 -10.81 -14.65 8.35
C PRO A 56 -10.04 -13.68 7.41
N GLU A 57 -10.28 -13.70 6.11
CA GLU A 57 -9.54 -12.87 5.15
C GLU A 57 -9.81 -11.38 5.36
N THR A 58 -8.75 -10.58 5.33
CA THR A 58 -8.82 -9.14 5.61
C THR A 58 -7.97 -8.37 4.60
N ALA A 59 -8.55 -7.33 3.98
CA ALA A 59 -7.81 -6.44 3.10
C ALA A 59 -6.89 -5.52 3.91
N ILE A 60 -5.64 -5.38 3.44
CA ILE A 60 -4.59 -4.57 4.08
C ILE A 60 -4.16 -3.37 3.24
N SER A 61 -4.40 -3.39 1.94
CA SER A 61 -4.23 -2.24 1.05
C SER A 61 -5.01 -2.46 -0.25
N GLY A 62 -5.14 -1.42 -1.07
CA GLY A 62 -5.73 -1.53 -2.39
C GLY A 62 -5.54 -0.28 -3.22
N LYS A 63 -5.55 -0.45 -4.53
CA LYS A 63 -5.33 0.62 -5.50
C LYS A 63 -5.94 0.30 -6.85
N PHE A 64 -6.26 1.35 -7.59
CA PHE A 64 -6.39 1.27 -9.04
C PHE A 64 -5.03 1.55 -9.68
N GLU A 65 -4.74 0.85 -10.74
CA GLU A 65 -3.52 1.01 -11.54
C GLU A 65 -3.77 0.67 -13.01
N LEU A 66 -2.78 0.90 -13.85
CA LEU A 66 -2.83 0.48 -15.25
C LEU A 66 -1.89 -0.70 -15.48
N GLU A 67 -2.45 -1.83 -15.84
CA GLU A 67 -1.73 -3.02 -16.27
C GLU A 67 -1.82 -3.15 -17.79
N GLY A 68 -0.70 -3.07 -18.48
CA GLY A 68 -0.69 -3.09 -19.94
C GLY A 68 -1.59 -2.01 -20.59
N GLY A 69 -1.75 -0.87 -19.92
CA GLY A 69 -2.60 0.24 -20.35
C GLY A 69 -4.11 0.05 -20.07
N LYS A 70 -4.51 -1.01 -19.40
CA LYS A 70 -5.90 -1.27 -18.98
C LYS A 70 -6.06 -0.98 -17.49
N LEU A 71 -7.25 -0.49 -17.12
CA LEU A 71 -7.57 -0.25 -15.71
C LEU A 71 -7.67 -1.59 -14.95
N SER A 72 -6.93 -1.71 -13.85
CA SER A 72 -6.99 -2.81 -12.91
C SER A 72 -7.30 -2.29 -11.51
N LEU A 73 -8.05 -3.06 -10.75
CA LEU A 73 -8.25 -2.88 -9.32
C LEU A 73 -7.51 -4.00 -8.61
N SER A 74 -6.50 -3.63 -7.82
CA SER A 74 -5.71 -4.53 -6.99
C SER A 74 -6.06 -4.35 -5.52
N VAL A 75 -6.35 -5.45 -4.83
CA VAL A 75 -6.60 -5.48 -3.38
C VAL A 75 -5.70 -6.54 -2.75
N TYR A 76 -4.89 -6.10 -1.80
CA TYR A 76 -3.95 -6.93 -1.06
C TYR A 76 -4.59 -7.42 0.23
N THR A 77 -4.46 -8.71 0.53
CA THR A 77 -5.13 -9.33 1.67
C THR A 77 -4.21 -10.22 2.50
N VAL A 78 -4.65 -10.48 3.72
CA VAL A 78 -4.10 -11.50 4.61
C VAL A 78 -5.16 -12.57 4.87
N GLY A 79 -4.87 -13.82 4.50
CA GLY A 79 -5.86 -14.90 4.47
C GLY A 79 -6.30 -15.39 5.85
N LYS A 80 -5.49 -15.15 6.92
CA LYS A 80 -5.78 -15.58 8.29
C LYS A 80 -6.11 -14.41 9.24
N GLY A 81 -6.38 -13.22 8.68
CA GLY A 81 -6.71 -12.01 9.43
C GLY A 81 -5.51 -11.30 10.05
N LEU A 82 -5.79 -10.14 10.68
CA LEU A 82 -4.76 -9.26 11.25
C LEU A 82 -4.12 -9.79 12.54
N GLY A 83 -4.73 -10.77 13.19
CA GLY A 83 -4.20 -11.35 14.44
C GLY A 83 -3.11 -12.41 14.24
N VAL A 84 -2.80 -12.77 13.01
CA VAL A 84 -1.76 -13.74 12.65
C VAL A 84 -0.62 -12.99 11.97
N ASP A 85 0.62 -13.18 12.47
CA ASP A 85 1.81 -12.56 11.91
C ASP A 85 2.05 -12.97 10.44
N ALA A 86 2.93 -12.24 9.75
CA ALA A 86 3.15 -12.44 8.32
C ALA A 86 3.78 -13.81 7.99
N GLU A 87 4.59 -14.38 8.89
CA GLU A 87 5.26 -15.67 8.68
C GLU A 87 4.25 -16.82 8.66
N HIS A 88 3.20 -16.72 9.45
CA HIS A 88 2.15 -17.73 9.57
C HIS A 88 0.87 -17.41 8.78
N ASN A 89 0.84 -16.28 8.09
CA ASN A 89 -0.29 -15.82 7.29
C ASN A 89 -0.16 -16.24 5.82
N VAL A 90 -1.16 -15.91 5.01
CA VAL A 90 -1.15 -16.06 3.56
C VAL A 90 -1.36 -14.68 2.96
N LEU A 91 -0.30 -14.13 2.38
CA LEU A 91 -0.30 -12.81 1.75
C LEU A 91 -0.70 -12.96 0.28
N LYS A 92 -1.73 -12.23 -0.15
CA LYS A 92 -2.29 -12.36 -1.49
C LYS A 92 -2.57 -11.01 -2.12
N GLU A 93 -2.56 -11.01 -3.44
CA GLU A 93 -3.18 -9.98 -4.27
C GLU A 93 -4.39 -10.56 -4.99
N TYR A 94 -5.43 -9.74 -5.12
CA TYR A 94 -6.54 -9.96 -6.01
C TYR A 94 -6.58 -8.82 -7.01
N ALA A 95 -6.31 -9.10 -8.29
CA ALA A 95 -6.26 -8.10 -9.35
C ALA A 95 -7.25 -8.42 -10.47
N GLY A 96 -7.83 -7.38 -11.07
CA GLY A 96 -8.73 -7.56 -12.21
C GLY A 96 -9.41 -6.29 -12.68
N GLY A 97 -9.97 -6.33 -13.88
CA GLY A 97 -10.66 -5.22 -14.52
C GLY A 97 -11.92 -4.79 -13.75
N PRO A 98 -12.02 -3.52 -13.30
CA PRO A 98 -13.16 -3.03 -12.55
C PRO A 98 -14.29 -2.48 -13.43
N GLU A 99 -14.20 -2.62 -14.75
CA GLU A 99 -15.13 -2.07 -15.74
C GLU A 99 -16.45 -2.84 -15.84
N GLN A 100 -16.50 -4.04 -15.25
CA GLN A 100 -17.71 -4.84 -15.16
C GLN A 100 -18.42 -4.60 -13.83
N ALA A 101 -19.77 -4.69 -13.82
CA ALA A 101 -20.56 -4.52 -12.59
C ALA A 101 -20.24 -5.59 -11.53
N VAL A 102 -19.80 -6.77 -11.98
CA VAL A 102 -19.32 -7.85 -11.11
C VAL A 102 -17.82 -7.98 -11.32
N TRP A 103 -17.05 -7.60 -10.33
CA TRP A 103 -15.59 -7.73 -10.33
C TRP A 103 -15.19 -9.19 -10.08
N THR A 104 -14.41 -9.76 -11.00
CA THR A 104 -13.93 -11.15 -10.94
C THR A 104 -12.38 -11.12 -10.97
N PRO A 105 -11.73 -10.85 -9.81
CA PRO A 105 -10.28 -10.76 -9.77
C PRO A 105 -9.65 -12.16 -9.83
N GLU A 106 -8.43 -12.21 -10.35
CA GLU A 106 -7.52 -13.33 -10.17
C GLU A 106 -6.78 -13.17 -8.85
N ALA A 107 -6.48 -14.29 -8.18
CA ALA A 107 -5.78 -14.32 -6.92
C ALA A 107 -4.35 -14.83 -7.10
N GLU A 108 -3.38 -14.10 -6.57
CA GLU A 108 -1.99 -14.51 -6.50
C GLU A 108 -1.52 -14.56 -5.05
N VAL A 109 -0.81 -15.64 -4.68
CA VAL A 109 -0.12 -15.76 -3.39
C VAL A 109 1.32 -15.31 -3.57
N PHE A 110 1.74 -14.33 -2.78
CA PHE A 110 3.10 -13.78 -2.88
C PHE A 110 4.16 -14.78 -2.45
N SER A 111 5.21 -14.87 -3.25
CA SER A 111 6.42 -15.63 -2.96
C SER A 111 7.71 -14.83 -3.12
N ASP A 112 7.63 -13.65 -3.73
CA ASP A 112 8.78 -12.77 -3.88
C ASP A 112 8.97 -11.85 -2.66
N VAL A 113 10.23 -11.49 -2.41
CA VAL A 113 10.63 -10.76 -1.20
C VAL A 113 9.99 -9.38 -1.12
N GLU A 114 9.85 -8.69 -2.24
CA GLU A 114 9.37 -7.31 -2.26
C GLU A 114 7.89 -7.22 -1.85
N HIS A 115 7.03 -8.04 -2.46
CA HIS A 115 5.60 -8.08 -2.14
C HIS A 115 5.36 -8.63 -0.73
N VAL A 116 6.10 -9.66 -0.31
CA VAL A 116 6.01 -10.21 1.04
C VAL A 116 6.40 -9.16 2.09
N ALA A 117 7.53 -8.46 1.92
CA ALA A 117 7.98 -7.45 2.89
C ALA A 117 7.00 -6.26 2.98
N ARG A 118 6.48 -5.79 1.84
CA ARG A 118 5.49 -4.72 1.80
C ARG A 118 4.20 -5.12 2.52
N SER A 119 3.65 -6.28 2.17
CA SER A 119 2.41 -6.78 2.76
C SER A 119 2.55 -7.09 4.24
N ALA A 120 3.70 -7.63 4.70
CA ALA A 120 4.00 -7.85 6.11
C ALA A 120 4.03 -6.53 6.91
N SER A 121 4.62 -5.47 6.33
CA SER A 121 4.61 -4.14 6.94
C SER A 121 3.20 -3.56 7.05
N GLN A 122 2.39 -3.67 6.00
CA GLN A 122 1.00 -3.20 5.96
C GLN A 122 0.12 -3.96 6.97
N LEU A 123 0.26 -5.29 7.03
CA LEU A 123 -0.38 -6.14 8.04
C LEU A 123 -0.08 -5.65 9.44
N THR A 124 1.22 -5.46 9.76
CA THR A 124 1.66 -5.03 11.08
C THR A 124 1.05 -3.68 11.47
N MET A 125 1.06 -2.71 10.55
CA MET A 125 0.47 -1.39 10.81
C MET A 125 -1.04 -1.46 11.08
N LEU A 126 -1.80 -2.23 10.27
CA LEU A 126 -3.24 -2.37 10.49
C LEU A 126 -3.58 -3.22 11.71
N ALA A 127 -2.75 -4.20 12.07
CA ALA A 127 -2.93 -4.99 13.30
C ALA A 127 -2.82 -4.13 14.57
N MET A 128 -2.06 -3.03 14.53
CA MET A 128 -1.96 -2.06 15.62
C MET A 128 -3.08 -1.02 15.61
N SER A 129 -3.80 -0.90 14.50
CA SER A 129 -4.88 0.09 14.34
C SER A 129 -6.18 -0.37 15.01
N SER A 130 -6.91 0.56 15.62
CA SER A 130 -8.31 0.33 16.01
C SER A 130 -9.30 0.44 14.84
N ARG A 131 -8.82 0.77 13.64
CA ARG A 131 -9.61 0.99 12.43
C ARG A 131 -9.22 0.02 11.34
N SER A 132 -10.19 -0.41 10.55
CA SER A 132 -9.99 -1.20 9.35
C SER A 132 -9.57 -0.33 8.16
N LEU A 133 -9.04 -0.94 7.10
CA LEU A 133 -8.79 -0.24 5.84
C LEU A 133 -10.07 0.43 5.29
N MET A 134 -11.22 -0.22 5.45
CA MET A 134 -12.52 0.32 5.03
C MET A 134 -12.85 1.64 5.74
N ASP A 135 -12.54 1.74 7.04
CA ASP A 135 -12.80 2.96 7.82
C ASP A 135 -11.99 4.15 7.29
N PHE A 136 -10.73 3.92 6.90
CA PHE A 136 -9.88 4.95 6.28
C PHE A 136 -10.40 5.37 4.91
N ILE A 137 -10.82 4.42 4.07
CA ILE A 137 -11.41 4.72 2.75
C ILE A 137 -12.71 5.53 2.92
N GLN A 138 -13.57 5.12 3.85
CA GLN A 138 -14.81 5.84 4.13
C GLN A 138 -14.58 7.25 4.67
N GLN A 139 -13.59 7.40 5.57
CA GLN A 139 -13.23 8.70 6.12
C GLN A 139 -12.69 9.62 5.01
N ALA A 140 -11.82 9.12 4.14
CA ALA A 140 -11.28 9.89 3.02
C ALA A 140 -12.37 10.40 2.09
N GLY A 141 -13.39 9.59 1.80
CA GLY A 141 -14.54 10.01 1.00
C GLY A 141 -15.42 11.09 1.66
N LYS A 142 -15.34 11.25 2.99
CA LYS A 142 -15.97 12.36 3.73
C LYS A 142 -15.10 13.62 3.72
N ASP A 143 -13.78 13.45 3.87
CA ASP A 143 -12.81 14.55 4.00
C ASP A 143 -12.46 15.20 2.68
N GLN A 144 -12.65 14.48 1.57
CA GLN A 144 -12.37 14.94 0.21
C GLN A 144 -13.40 14.39 -0.78
N LYS A 145 -14.03 15.30 -1.53
CA LYS A 145 -14.89 14.92 -2.65
C LYS A 145 -14.06 14.27 -3.76
N GLY A 146 -14.62 13.22 -4.37
CA GLY A 146 -13.99 12.54 -5.50
C GLY A 146 -14.03 11.02 -5.37
N THR A 147 -13.23 10.36 -6.20
CA THR A 147 -13.08 8.91 -6.23
C THR A 147 -11.84 8.50 -5.45
N VAL A 148 -12.00 7.76 -4.38
CA VAL A 148 -10.86 7.11 -3.69
C VAL A 148 -10.32 6.01 -4.59
N PHE A 149 -9.06 6.13 -4.99
CA PHE A 149 -8.44 5.19 -5.92
C PHE A 149 -7.21 4.46 -5.37
N SER A 150 -6.75 4.82 -4.18
CA SER A 150 -5.66 4.13 -3.50
C SER A 150 -5.79 4.30 -1.99
N ALA A 151 -5.52 3.25 -1.22
CA ALA A 151 -5.46 3.27 0.24
C ALA A 151 -4.36 2.29 0.71
N ASN A 152 -3.27 2.84 1.23
CA ASN A 152 -2.07 2.08 1.57
C ASN A 152 -1.48 2.50 2.92
N PRO A 153 -1.35 1.58 3.89
CA PRO A 153 -0.51 1.80 5.04
C PRO A 153 0.95 1.98 4.64
N LYS A 154 1.60 3.02 5.16
CA LYS A 154 3.00 3.38 4.86
C LYS A 154 3.76 3.76 6.12
N SER A 155 5.06 3.50 6.09
CA SER A 155 6.00 3.99 7.10
C SER A 155 7.08 4.80 6.40
N VAL A 156 7.18 6.10 6.71
CA VAL A 156 8.19 7.02 6.18
C VAL A 156 8.76 7.80 7.36
N ASP A 157 10.08 7.84 7.49
CA ASP A 157 10.79 8.55 8.58
C ASP A 157 10.26 8.19 9.98
N ARG A 158 10.00 6.91 10.21
CA ARG A 158 9.42 6.35 11.45
C ARG A 158 8.00 6.82 11.75
N LYS A 159 7.34 7.52 10.85
CA LYS A 159 5.92 7.88 10.95
C LYS A 159 5.09 6.84 10.21
N GLN A 160 4.08 6.33 10.87
CA GLN A 160 3.16 5.34 10.33
C GLN A 160 1.81 5.99 10.06
N PHE A 161 1.34 5.86 8.82
CA PHE A 161 0.07 6.44 8.39
C PHE A 161 -0.59 5.57 7.31
N VAL A 162 -1.89 5.73 7.16
CA VAL A 162 -2.60 5.25 5.98
C VAL A 162 -2.70 6.39 4.99
N GLU A 163 -2.07 6.22 3.83
CA GLU A 163 -2.14 7.19 2.74
C GLU A 163 -3.31 6.82 1.82
N VAL A 164 -4.20 7.77 1.61
CA VAL A 164 -5.36 7.63 0.73
C VAL A 164 -5.29 8.67 -0.38
N LEU A 165 -5.42 8.21 -1.62
CA LEU A 165 -5.42 9.08 -2.80
C LEU A 165 -6.85 9.23 -3.32
N VAL A 166 -7.26 10.48 -3.53
CA VAL A 166 -8.59 10.83 -4.03
C VAL A 166 -8.47 11.65 -5.31
N ALA A 167 -9.18 11.20 -6.35
CA ALA A 167 -9.25 11.88 -7.65
C ALA A 167 -10.53 12.71 -7.76
N ASP A 168 -10.42 14.00 -8.13
CA ASP A 168 -11.55 14.87 -8.43
C ASP A 168 -11.21 15.76 -9.63
N GLY A 169 -11.92 15.57 -10.73
CA GLY A 169 -11.79 16.39 -11.95
C GLY A 169 -10.37 16.47 -12.51
N GLY A 170 -9.62 15.38 -12.49
CA GLY A 170 -8.24 15.33 -12.99
C GLY A 170 -7.18 15.82 -11.98
N LYS A 171 -7.57 16.18 -10.78
CA LYS A 171 -6.69 16.52 -9.66
C LYS A 171 -6.60 15.35 -8.69
N VAL A 172 -5.44 15.20 -8.05
CA VAL A 172 -5.23 14.21 -6.99
C VAL A 172 -5.01 14.92 -5.66
N THR A 173 -5.71 14.47 -4.64
CA THR A 173 -5.48 14.87 -3.25
C THR A 173 -4.92 13.67 -2.49
N VAL A 174 -3.82 13.88 -1.80
CA VAL A 174 -3.21 12.93 -0.87
C VAL A 174 -3.73 13.24 0.52
N LEU A 175 -4.31 12.25 1.19
CA LEU A 175 -4.74 12.32 2.59
C LEU A 175 -3.90 11.31 3.38
N ARG A 176 -3.31 11.75 4.51
CA ARG A 176 -2.57 10.85 5.41
C ARG A 176 -3.23 10.84 6.76
N TYR A 177 -3.58 9.65 7.21
CA TYR A 177 -4.21 9.41 8.51
C TYR A 177 -3.24 8.67 9.42
N ASP A 178 -3.08 9.16 10.64
CA ASP A 178 -2.35 8.43 11.68
C ASP A 178 -2.95 7.01 11.86
N VAL A 179 -2.12 6.00 11.80
CA VAL A 179 -2.59 4.60 11.77
C VAL A 179 -3.27 4.18 13.08
N LEU A 180 -2.80 4.71 14.22
CA LEU A 180 -3.30 4.33 15.54
C LEU A 180 -4.60 5.04 15.88
N THR A 181 -4.67 6.36 15.60
CA THR A 181 -5.79 7.22 16.02
C THR A 181 -6.83 7.42 14.92
N GLY A 182 -6.47 7.18 13.66
CA GLY A 182 -7.31 7.48 12.49
C GLY A 182 -7.50 8.97 12.21
N LYS A 183 -6.77 9.85 12.88
CA LYS A 183 -6.85 11.30 12.66
C LYS A 183 -6.13 11.70 11.38
N LEU A 184 -6.72 12.62 10.63
CA LEU A 184 -6.05 13.25 9.49
C LEU A 184 -4.85 14.06 10.00
N ILE A 185 -3.65 13.76 9.50
CA ILE A 185 -2.38 14.41 9.88
C ILE A 185 -1.80 15.24 8.75
N ASP A 186 -2.19 14.96 7.50
CA ASP A 186 -1.73 15.71 6.35
C ASP A 186 -2.73 15.64 5.19
N LYS A 187 -2.85 16.74 4.44
CA LYS A 187 -3.65 16.85 3.22
C LYS A 187 -2.91 17.74 2.23
N ALA A 188 -2.56 17.16 1.08
CA ALA A 188 -1.84 17.86 0.01
C ALA A 188 -2.53 17.63 -1.34
N ALA A 189 -2.55 18.65 -2.19
CA ALA A 189 -2.91 18.52 -3.60
C ALA A 189 -1.63 18.27 -4.42
N LEU A 190 -1.75 17.37 -5.43
CA LEU A 190 -0.70 17.12 -6.43
C LEU A 190 -0.97 17.90 -7.70
#